data_b70282b72498b241ad4bd17753117af5
#
_entry.id   b70282b72498b241ad4bd17753117af5
#
_cell.length_a   1.000
_cell.length_b   1.000
_cell.length_c   1.000
_cell.angle_alpha   90.00
_cell.angle_beta   90.00
_cell.angle_gamma   90.00
#
_symmetry.space_group_name_H-M   'P 1'
#
loop_
_entity.id
_entity.type
_entity.pdbx_description
1 polymer ?
#
loop_
_entity_poly.entity_id
_entity_poly.type
_entity_poly.pdbx_seq_one_letter_code
_entity_poly.pdbx_strand_id
1 'polypeptide(L)'
;MKANLFTWLLFTWLLLAWPLLASAQEFVSDKQATDVVELFTSEGCSSCPRADEWLSEMKGEKGLFKDFIPMAFHVDYWNQLGWTDRFSREEYSERQRDYVRSGLVAHVYTPGIVVNSKEWRRWFSGARRWPAGDAKPGVLSAQLQDGRLRAQFADHSAAVLNVAYLGVGLMSEVKSGENRGRMLRHDFVVLDVQQVPGAGEWNIELPPPPQVGQEKTALAIWVSPPDSPRIIQAVGGYLQP
;
A
#
# COMPACT_ATOMS: atom_id res chain seq x y z
N MET A 1 -0.42 -77.84 31.07
CA MET A 1 -0.28 -77.10 29.81
C MET A 1 -1.17 -75.87 29.92
N LYS A 2 -0.56 -74.66 30.11
CA LYS A 2 -1.29 -73.38 30.24
C LYS A 2 -0.90 -72.55 29.02
N ALA A 3 -1.89 -72.23 28.15
CA ALA A 3 -1.73 -71.36 27.00
C ALA A 3 -2.00 -69.90 27.42
N ASN A 4 -0.98 -69.03 27.27
CA ASN A 4 -1.13 -67.60 27.47
C ASN A 4 -1.54 -66.95 26.14
N LEU A 5 -2.76 -66.37 26.09
CA LEU A 5 -3.18 -65.47 25.04
C LEU A 5 -2.64 -64.08 25.31
N PHE A 6 -1.74 -63.62 24.44
CA PHE A 6 -1.26 -62.24 24.42
C PHE A 6 -2.17 -61.44 23.47
N THR A 7 -3.03 -60.59 24.04
CA THR A 7 -3.91 -59.70 23.30
C THR A 7 -3.17 -58.44 22.95
N TRP A 8 -2.85 -58.21 21.65
CA TRP A 8 -2.27 -56.98 21.13
C TRP A 8 -3.38 -55.93 20.97
N LEU A 9 -3.39 -54.89 21.78
CA LEU A 9 -4.20 -53.70 21.62
C LEU A 9 -3.49 -52.75 20.61
N LEU A 10 -3.97 -52.76 19.37
CA LEU A 10 -3.59 -51.77 18.36
C LEU A 10 -4.26 -50.43 18.70
N PHE A 11 -3.50 -49.51 19.29
CA PHE A 11 -3.92 -48.11 19.44
C PHE A 11 -3.77 -47.43 18.08
N THR A 12 -4.86 -47.33 17.30
CA THR A 12 -4.92 -46.49 16.11
C THR A 12 -5.02 -45.03 16.54
N TRP A 13 -3.93 -44.30 16.39
CA TRP A 13 -3.92 -42.84 16.50
C TRP A 13 -4.65 -42.27 15.27
N LEU A 14 -5.90 -41.89 15.42
CA LEU A 14 -6.61 -41.04 14.48
C LEU A 14 -5.99 -39.64 14.59
N LEU A 15 -5.06 -39.30 13.71
CA LEU A 15 -4.62 -37.92 13.49
C LEU A 15 -5.83 -37.15 12.90
N LEU A 16 -6.59 -36.49 13.77
CA LEU A 16 -7.55 -35.46 13.37
C LEU A 16 -6.75 -34.32 12.74
N ALA A 17 -6.59 -34.38 11.42
CA ALA A 17 -6.17 -33.23 10.64
C ALA A 17 -7.28 -32.17 10.75
N TRP A 18 -7.13 -31.23 11.68
CA TRP A 18 -7.95 -30.04 11.74
C TRP A 18 -7.64 -29.24 10.48
N PRO A 19 -8.61 -28.96 9.60
CA PRO A 19 -8.37 -28.07 8.50
C PRO A 19 -7.99 -26.70 9.10
N LEU A 20 -6.79 -26.23 8.83
CA LEU A 20 -6.42 -24.84 9.03
C LEU A 20 -7.33 -24.02 8.09
N LEU A 21 -8.47 -23.56 8.61
CA LEU A 21 -9.31 -22.60 7.90
C LEU A 21 -8.46 -21.33 7.82
N ALA A 22 -7.87 -21.07 6.64
CA ALA A 22 -7.23 -19.80 6.37
C ALA A 22 -8.27 -18.70 6.60
N SER A 23 -8.03 -17.88 7.63
CA SER A 23 -8.92 -16.78 7.98
C SER A 23 -8.88 -15.75 6.87
N ALA A 24 -10.03 -15.40 6.32
CA ALA A 24 -10.12 -14.30 5.39
C ALA A 24 -9.82 -12.98 6.12
N GLN A 25 -8.95 -12.17 5.53
CA GLN A 25 -8.69 -10.82 6.03
C GLN A 25 -9.63 -9.82 5.35
N GLU A 26 -10.33 -9.03 6.15
CA GLU A 26 -11.29 -8.05 5.67
C GLU A 26 -10.74 -6.62 5.80
N PHE A 27 -11.09 -5.79 4.81
CA PHE A 27 -10.80 -4.37 4.73
C PHE A 27 -12.10 -3.65 4.39
N VAL A 28 -12.58 -2.78 5.27
CA VAL A 28 -13.86 -2.08 5.07
C VAL A 28 -13.71 -0.61 5.45
N SER A 29 -14.07 0.29 4.53
CA SER A 29 -14.09 1.73 4.79
C SER A 29 -15.36 2.16 5.52
N ASP A 30 -15.34 3.36 6.08
CA ASP A 30 -16.55 4.08 6.39
C ASP A 30 -17.23 4.61 5.11
N LYS A 31 -18.45 5.18 5.23
CA LYS A 31 -19.09 5.89 4.12
C LYS A 31 -18.35 7.16 3.73
N GLN A 32 -17.66 7.79 4.68
CA GLN A 32 -16.77 8.92 4.44
C GLN A 32 -15.50 8.40 3.74
N ALA A 33 -14.96 9.20 2.84
CA ALA A 33 -13.72 8.85 2.16
C ALA A 33 -12.58 8.73 3.16
N THR A 34 -11.82 7.63 3.08
CA THR A 34 -10.53 7.50 3.77
C THR A 34 -9.53 8.42 3.09
N ASP A 35 -8.86 9.27 3.86
CA ASP A 35 -7.84 10.15 3.31
C ASP A 35 -6.66 9.33 2.76
N VAL A 36 -6.14 9.70 1.60
CA VAL A 36 -4.95 9.07 1.04
C VAL A 36 -3.85 10.09 0.91
N VAL A 37 -2.68 9.75 1.45
CA VAL A 37 -1.47 10.58 1.43
C VAL A 37 -0.45 9.91 0.52
N GLU A 38 -0.20 10.50 -0.62
CA GLU A 38 0.79 10.03 -1.57
C GLU A 38 2.03 10.93 -1.51
N LEU A 39 3.16 10.33 -1.24
CA LEU A 39 4.47 10.99 -1.28
C LEU A 39 5.23 10.49 -2.52
N PHE A 40 5.52 11.39 -3.44
CA PHE A 40 6.46 11.13 -4.54
C PHE A 40 7.86 11.51 -4.08
N THR A 41 8.73 10.51 -3.97
CA THR A 41 10.05 10.60 -3.33
C THR A 41 11.13 9.87 -4.14
N SER A 42 12.39 10.01 -3.76
CA SER A 42 13.51 9.21 -4.26
C SER A 42 14.68 9.26 -3.29
N GLU A 43 15.41 8.15 -3.16
CA GLU A 43 16.69 8.11 -2.44
C GLU A 43 17.76 9.03 -3.07
N GLY A 44 17.63 9.34 -4.37
CA GLY A 44 18.52 10.27 -5.09
C GLY A 44 18.30 11.76 -4.77
N CYS A 45 17.16 12.11 -4.16
CA CYS A 45 16.75 13.49 -3.91
C CYS A 45 17.17 13.92 -2.48
N SER A 46 18.02 14.92 -2.32
CA SER A 46 18.55 15.35 -1.00
C SER A 46 17.52 15.96 -0.06
N SER A 47 16.44 16.52 -0.58
CA SER A 47 15.35 17.11 0.22
C SER A 47 14.27 16.10 0.63
N CYS A 48 14.26 14.91 0.03
CA CYS A 48 13.24 13.90 0.22
C CYS A 48 13.25 13.21 1.59
N PRO A 49 14.40 12.91 2.22
CA PRO A 49 14.43 12.15 3.47
C PRO A 49 13.59 12.74 4.60
N ARG A 50 13.45 14.06 4.66
CA ARG A 50 12.58 14.72 5.67
C ARG A 50 11.09 14.44 5.44
N ALA A 51 10.69 14.26 4.18
CA ALA A 51 9.31 13.90 3.84
C ALA A 51 9.06 12.42 4.10
N ASP A 52 10.05 11.56 3.82
CA ASP A 52 9.99 10.13 4.16
C ASP A 52 9.90 9.92 5.67
N GLU A 53 10.70 10.64 6.48
CA GLU A 53 10.62 10.62 7.94
C GLU A 53 9.22 11.03 8.44
N TRP A 54 8.66 12.13 7.91
CA TRP A 54 7.31 12.56 8.24
C TRP A 54 6.25 11.51 7.89
N LEU A 55 6.36 10.86 6.73
CA LEU A 55 5.44 9.78 6.35
C LEU A 55 5.60 8.59 7.30
N SER A 56 6.83 8.27 7.70
CA SER A 56 7.14 7.17 8.62
C SER A 56 6.56 7.38 10.02
N GLU A 57 6.45 8.63 10.50
CA GLU A 57 5.82 8.97 11.79
C GLU A 57 4.35 8.51 11.84
N MET A 58 3.68 8.42 10.69
CA MET A 58 2.28 7.98 10.59
C MET A 58 2.03 6.55 11.07
N LYS A 59 3.08 5.72 11.19
CA LYS A 59 2.98 4.37 11.77
C LYS A 59 2.43 4.35 13.19
N GLY A 60 2.72 5.40 13.96
CA GLY A 60 2.27 5.55 15.35
C GLY A 60 0.89 6.17 15.51
N GLU A 61 0.25 6.59 14.43
CA GLU A 61 -1.00 7.33 14.48
C GLU A 61 -2.21 6.40 14.60
N LYS A 62 -3.15 6.75 15.48
CA LYS A 62 -4.35 5.93 15.74
C LYS A 62 -5.27 5.77 14.53
N GLY A 63 -5.24 6.70 13.60
CA GLY A 63 -6.07 6.69 12.39
C GLY A 63 -5.47 5.92 11.22
N LEU A 64 -4.27 5.33 11.36
CA LEU A 64 -3.61 4.58 10.29
C LEU A 64 -4.51 3.46 9.76
N PHE A 65 -4.68 3.42 8.43
CA PHE A 65 -5.53 2.50 7.66
C PHE A 65 -7.05 2.61 7.96
N LYS A 66 -7.45 3.46 8.89
CA LYS A 66 -8.85 3.75 9.16
C LYS A 66 -9.25 5.13 8.64
N ASP A 67 -8.57 6.16 9.12
CA ASP A 67 -8.87 7.54 8.78
C ASP A 67 -8.02 8.01 7.59
N PHE A 68 -6.83 7.42 7.42
CA PHE A 68 -5.92 7.72 6.32
C PHE A 68 -5.00 6.55 5.94
N ILE A 69 -4.52 6.55 4.70
CA ILE A 69 -3.57 5.57 4.14
C ILE A 69 -2.38 6.33 3.54
N PRO A 70 -1.16 6.17 4.10
CA PRO A 70 0.06 6.71 3.51
C PRO A 70 0.63 5.77 2.46
N MET A 71 1.16 6.34 1.36
CA MET A 71 1.85 5.61 0.29
C MET A 71 3.06 6.42 -0.20
N ALA A 72 4.23 5.80 -0.27
CA ALA A 72 5.44 6.39 -0.84
C ALA A 72 5.70 5.79 -2.22
N PHE A 73 5.59 6.62 -3.26
CA PHE A 73 5.92 6.28 -4.64
C PHE A 73 7.34 6.75 -4.95
N HIS A 74 8.29 5.82 -5.09
CA HIS A 74 9.66 6.14 -5.43
C HIS A 74 9.77 6.34 -6.95
N VAL A 75 10.10 7.57 -7.35
CA VAL A 75 10.19 7.97 -8.75
C VAL A 75 11.58 7.68 -9.32
N ASP A 76 11.68 7.36 -10.60
CA ASP A 76 12.90 6.89 -11.25
C ASP A 76 13.73 8.00 -11.93
N TYR A 77 13.18 9.20 -12.12
CA TYR A 77 13.88 10.28 -12.86
C TYR A 77 15.10 10.86 -12.14
N TRP A 78 15.37 10.46 -10.88
CA TRP A 78 16.61 10.76 -10.16
C TRP A 78 17.72 9.74 -10.40
N ASN A 79 17.41 8.55 -10.93
CA ASN A 79 18.37 7.44 -11.06
C ASN A 79 19.59 7.76 -11.91
N GLN A 80 19.43 8.65 -12.91
CA GLN A 80 20.51 9.11 -13.78
C GLN A 80 21.52 10.05 -13.08
N LEU A 81 21.25 10.51 -11.85
CA LEU A 81 22.08 11.45 -11.10
C LEU A 81 23.06 10.76 -10.12
N GLY A 82 23.40 9.51 -10.40
CA GLY A 82 24.48 8.77 -9.74
C GLY A 82 24.05 7.80 -8.64
N TRP A 83 22.74 7.66 -8.35
CA TRP A 83 22.20 6.63 -7.46
C TRP A 83 20.92 6.06 -8.03
N THR A 84 20.88 4.74 -8.22
CA THR A 84 19.66 4.07 -8.61
C THR A 84 18.88 3.67 -7.36
N ASP A 85 17.72 4.27 -7.17
CA ASP A 85 16.80 3.92 -6.11
C ASP A 85 16.15 2.58 -6.41
N ARG A 86 16.40 1.59 -5.55
CA ARG A 86 15.92 0.19 -5.76
C ARG A 86 14.42 0.02 -5.67
N PHE A 87 13.72 1.00 -5.13
CA PHE A 87 12.26 0.99 -5.01
C PHE A 87 11.58 1.76 -6.15
N SER A 88 12.37 2.51 -6.92
CA SER A 88 11.82 3.36 -7.98
C SER A 88 11.31 2.53 -9.16
N ARG A 89 10.23 3.02 -9.76
CA ARG A 89 9.66 2.47 -10.99
C ARG A 89 9.18 3.59 -11.90
N GLU A 90 9.23 3.35 -13.20
CA GLU A 90 8.74 4.28 -14.22
C GLU A 90 7.23 4.55 -14.04
N GLU A 91 6.45 3.54 -13.70
CA GLU A 91 5.00 3.65 -13.46
C GLU A 91 4.68 4.67 -12.33
N TYR A 92 5.56 4.81 -11.34
CA TYR A 92 5.36 5.76 -10.24
C TYR A 92 5.63 7.20 -10.68
N SER A 93 6.61 7.39 -11.56
CA SER A 93 6.85 8.68 -12.21
C SER A 93 5.69 9.02 -13.16
N GLU A 94 5.15 8.04 -13.90
CA GLU A 94 3.98 8.24 -14.76
C GLU A 94 2.73 8.59 -13.94
N ARG A 95 2.50 7.94 -12.79
CA ARG A 95 1.41 8.31 -11.88
C ARG A 95 1.50 9.78 -11.47
N GLN A 96 2.68 10.31 -11.17
CA GLN A 96 2.87 11.72 -10.85
C GLN A 96 2.58 12.61 -12.07
N ARG A 97 3.00 12.19 -13.28
CA ARG A 97 2.69 12.92 -14.54
C ARG A 97 1.20 12.89 -14.84
N ASP A 98 0.49 11.79 -14.51
CA ASP A 98 -0.98 11.71 -14.65
C ASP A 98 -1.70 12.74 -13.79
N TYR A 99 -1.23 12.98 -12.57
CA TYR A 99 -1.74 14.06 -11.73
C TYR A 99 -1.56 15.42 -12.38
N VAL A 100 -0.42 15.67 -13.01
CA VAL A 100 -0.17 16.93 -13.74
C VAL A 100 -1.05 17.02 -15.00
N ARG A 101 -1.14 15.96 -15.80
CA ARG A 101 -1.98 15.90 -17.00
C ARG A 101 -3.45 16.14 -16.68
N SER A 102 -3.89 15.67 -15.51
CA SER A 102 -5.27 15.87 -15.03
C SER A 102 -5.50 17.23 -14.35
N GLY A 103 -4.48 18.10 -14.26
CA GLY A 103 -4.59 19.42 -13.63
C GLY A 103 -4.75 19.38 -12.10
N LEU A 104 -4.49 18.25 -11.46
CA LEU A 104 -4.63 18.03 -10.02
C LEU A 104 -3.36 18.45 -9.25
N VAL A 105 -2.21 18.45 -9.93
CA VAL A 105 -0.89 18.88 -9.42
C VAL A 105 -0.29 19.82 -10.46
N ALA A 106 0.40 20.87 -10.01
CA ALA A 106 0.93 21.89 -10.92
C ALA A 106 2.14 21.39 -11.73
N HIS A 107 3.08 20.67 -11.09
CA HIS A 107 4.34 20.24 -11.70
C HIS A 107 4.80 18.90 -11.12
N VAL A 108 5.69 18.22 -11.87
CA VAL A 108 6.44 17.05 -11.40
C VAL A 108 7.63 17.53 -10.58
N TYR A 109 7.73 17.11 -9.32
CA TYR A 109 8.86 17.42 -8.43
C TYR A 109 8.92 16.47 -7.24
N THR A 110 10.04 16.43 -6.52
CA THR A 110 10.21 15.71 -5.26
C THR A 110 10.81 16.59 -4.16
N PRO A 111 10.42 16.38 -2.88
CA PRO A 111 9.29 15.53 -2.49
C PRO A 111 7.97 16.17 -2.93
N GLY A 112 7.14 15.42 -3.65
CA GLY A 112 5.79 15.85 -4.05
C GLY A 112 4.75 15.21 -3.12
N ILE A 113 3.87 16.01 -2.51
CA ILE A 113 2.85 15.48 -1.59
C ILE A 113 1.48 15.75 -2.16
N VAL A 114 0.69 14.69 -2.29
CA VAL A 114 -0.69 14.70 -2.75
C VAL A 114 -1.57 14.13 -1.65
N VAL A 115 -2.59 14.86 -1.27
CA VAL A 115 -3.59 14.40 -0.30
C VAL A 115 -4.96 14.44 -0.94
N ASN A 116 -5.67 13.31 -0.92
CA ASN A 116 -6.99 13.19 -1.54
C ASN A 116 -6.99 13.70 -2.99
N SER A 117 -5.96 13.30 -3.74
CA SER A 117 -5.75 13.67 -5.15
C SER A 117 -5.54 15.16 -5.41
N LYS A 118 -5.17 15.92 -4.38
CA LYS A 118 -4.84 17.36 -4.50
C LYS A 118 -3.43 17.64 -4.00
N GLU A 119 -2.69 18.46 -4.73
CA GLU A 119 -1.36 18.89 -4.30
C GLU A 119 -1.42 19.56 -2.91
N TRP A 120 -0.57 19.09 -1.98
CA TRP A 120 -0.53 19.63 -0.63
C TRP A 120 0.81 20.30 -0.31
N ARG A 121 0.93 21.59 -0.67
CA ARG A 121 2.15 22.38 -0.51
C ARG A 121 2.38 22.93 0.90
N ARG A 122 1.37 22.92 1.76
CA ARG A 122 1.47 23.49 3.13
C ARG A 122 2.49 22.75 4.00
N TRP A 123 2.87 21.52 3.62
CA TRP A 123 3.97 20.81 4.28
C TRP A 123 5.28 21.60 4.23
N PHE A 124 5.61 22.26 3.12
CA PHE A 124 6.82 23.09 2.97
C PHE A 124 6.82 24.32 3.87
N SER A 125 5.64 24.76 4.32
CA SER A 125 5.44 25.86 5.27
C SER A 125 5.32 25.38 6.72
N GLY A 126 5.67 24.09 7.00
CA GLY A 126 5.69 23.54 8.34
C GLY A 126 4.39 22.83 8.78
N ALA A 127 3.33 22.81 7.97
CA ALA A 127 2.15 22.02 8.30
C ALA A 127 2.49 20.51 8.30
N ARG A 128 1.94 19.79 9.28
CA ARG A 128 2.11 18.32 9.42
C ARG A 128 0.78 17.57 9.35
N ARG A 129 -0.32 18.29 9.27
CA ARG A 129 -1.69 17.78 9.15
C ARG A 129 -2.42 18.51 8.04
N TRP A 130 -3.22 17.76 7.31
CA TRP A 130 -4.11 18.25 6.26
C TRP A 130 -5.54 18.35 6.80
N PRO A 131 -6.42 19.16 6.18
CA PRO A 131 -7.84 19.15 6.49
C PRO A 131 -8.45 17.80 6.09
N ALA A 132 -9.22 17.19 6.97
CA ALA A 132 -9.94 15.96 6.65
C ALA A 132 -10.90 16.19 5.46
N GLY A 133 -11.01 15.18 4.60
CA GLY A 133 -12.00 15.18 3.52
C GLY A 133 -13.42 15.04 4.07
N ASP A 134 -14.40 15.63 3.39
CA ASP A 134 -15.83 15.57 3.73
C ASP A 134 -16.66 14.73 2.74
N ALA A 135 -16.03 14.20 1.70
CA ALA A 135 -16.67 13.38 0.68
C ALA A 135 -17.24 12.08 1.30
N LYS A 136 -18.41 11.67 0.81
CA LYS A 136 -19.09 10.44 1.24
C LYS A 136 -19.39 9.55 0.03
N PRO A 137 -18.36 8.95 -0.58
CA PRO A 137 -18.54 8.16 -1.81
C PRO A 137 -19.20 6.80 -1.58
N GLY A 138 -19.39 6.39 -0.34
CA GLY A 138 -19.90 5.06 0.00
C GLY A 138 -18.82 4.14 0.57
N VAL A 139 -19.20 2.90 0.81
CA VAL A 139 -18.34 1.90 1.45
C VAL A 139 -17.61 1.08 0.38
N LEU A 140 -16.28 1.07 0.47
CA LEU A 140 -15.44 0.09 -0.22
C LEU A 140 -15.16 -1.06 0.76
N SER A 141 -15.51 -2.28 0.36
CA SER A 141 -15.17 -3.50 1.10
C SER A 141 -14.27 -4.39 0.25
N ALA A 142 -13.30 -5.04 0.90
CA ALA A 142 -12.44 -6.01 0.26
C ALA A 142 -12.15 -7.17 1.22
N GLN A 143 -12.05 -8.38 0.68
CA GLN A 143 -11.73 -9.60 1.41
C GLN A 143 -10.60 -10.32 0.70
N LEU A 144 -9.51 -10.56 1.42
CA LEU A 144 -8.37 -11.34 0.94
C LEU A 144 -8.38 -12.72 1.59
N GLN A 145 -8.41 -13.77 0.77
CA GLN A 145 -8.33 -15.15 1.21
C GLN A 145 -7.54 -15.98 0.18
N ASP A 146 -6.54 -16.72 0.63
CA ASP A 146 -5.74 -17.63 -0.21
C ASP A 146 -5.20 -16.98 -1.50
N GLY A 147 -4.71 -15.72 -1.40
CA GLY A 147 -4.21 -14.94 -2.54
C GLY A 147 -5.30 -14.38 -3.46
N ARG A 148 -6.56 -14.60 -3.16
CA ARG A 148 -7.70 -14.07 -3.92
C ARG A 148 -8.33 -12.89 -3.22
N LEU A 149 -8.38 -11.76 -3.91
CA LEU A 149 -9.03 -10.53 -3.44
C LEU A 149 -10.40 -10.39 -4.09
N ARG A 150 -11.44 -10.28 -3.28
CA ARG A 150 -12.78 -9.87 -3.69
C ARG A 150 -13.02 -8.46 -3.16
N ALA A 151 -13.43 -7.54 -4.03
CA ALA A 151 -13.73 -6.18 -3.63
C ALA A 151 -15.09 -5.73 -4.18
N GLN A 152 -15.78 -4.89 -3.42
CA GLN A 152 -17.09 -4.33 -3.79
C GLN A 152 -17.13 -2.84 -3.44
N PHE A 153 -17.58 -2.06 -4.41
CA PHE A 153 -17.86 -0.64 -4.26
C PHE A 153 -19.12 -0.29 -5.04
N ALA A 154 -20.24 -0.11 -4.34
CA ALA A 154 -21.55 0.11 -4.96
C ALA A 154 -21.63 1.47 -5.69
N ASP A 155 -22.57 1.57 -6.64
CA ASP A 155 -22.96 2.79 -7.37
C ASP A 155 -21.96 3.37 -8.39
N HIS A 156 -20.96 2.59 -8.83
CA HIS A 156 -20.03 3.01 -9.87
C HIS A 156 -20.08 2.08 -11.10
N SER A 157 -20.65 2.58 -12.19
CA SER A 157 -20.83 1.83 -13.46
C SER A 157 -19.52 1.64 -14.24
N ALA A 158 -18.48 2.44 -13.93
CA ALA A 158 -17.14 2.30 -14.48
C ALA A 158 -16.12 2.81 -13.47
N ALA A 159 -15.20 1.95 -13.06
CA ALA A 159 -14.16 2.26 -12.09
C ALA A 159 -12.94 1.37 -12.29
N VAL A 160 -11.80 1.78 -11.75
CA VAL A 160 -10.59 0.98 -11.67
C VAL A 160 -10.31 0.67 -10.21
N LEU A 161 -10.25 -0.61 -9.88
CA LEU A 161 -9.69 -1.07 -8.61
C LEU A 161 -8.17 -1.03 -8.71
N ASN A 162 -7.55 -0.35 -7.78
CA ASN A 162 -6.10 -0.32 -7.62
C ASN A 162 -5.74 -1.05 -6.34
N VAL A 163 -4.74 -1.92 -6.39
CA VAL A 163 -4.26 -2.70 -5.25
C VAL A 163 -2.76 -2.59 -5.18
N ALA A 164 -2.23 -2.06 -4.07
CA ALA A 164 -0.80 -1.91 -3.86
C ALA A 164 -0.32 -2.69 -2.64
N TYR A 165 0.83 -3.34 -2.77
CA TYR A 165 1.61 -3.81 -1.64
C TYR A 165 2.49 -2.68 -1.11
N LEU A 166 2.46 -2.46 0.19
CA LEU A 166 3.26 -1.45 0.88
C LEU A 166 4.30 -2.11 1.77
N GLY A 167 5.58 -1.79 1.52
CA GLY A 167 6.69 -2.22 2.38
C GLY A 167 6.88 -1.26 3.56
N VAL A 168 7.04 -1.79 4.75
CA VAL A 168 7.23 -1.02 5.99
C VAL A 168 8.48 -1.50 6.71
N GLY A 169 9.29 -0.58 7.24
CA GLY A 169 10.54 -0.89 7.93
C GLY A 169 11.69 -1.20 6.97
N LEU A 170 11.71 -0.59 5.79
CA LEU A 170 12.78 -0.75 4.81
C LEU A 170 13.97 0.14 5.15
N MET A 171 15.18 -0.34 4.88
CA MET A 171 16.43 0.40 5.10
C MET A 171 17.29 0.37 3.85
N SER A 172 17.92 1.50 3.52
CA SER A 172 18.87 1.61 2.42
C SER A 172 20.13 2.38 2.82
N GLU A 173 21.30 1.80 2.55
CA GLU A 173 22.58 2.48 2.65
C GLU A 173 22.88 3.13 1.30
N VAL A 174 22.77 4.45 1.20
CA VAL A 174 23.01 5.18 -0.04
C VAL A 174 24.52 5.37 -0.26
N LYS A 175 25.05 4.80 -1.34
CA LYS A 175 26.50 4.76 -1.59
C LYS A 175 27.01 5.85 -2.53
N SER A 176 26.10 6.53 -3.23
CA SER A 176 26.44 7.62 -4.17
C SER A 176 25.31 8.62 -4.33
N GLY A 177 25.46 9.64 -5.17
CA GLY A 177 24.47 10.71 -5.34
C GLY A 177 24.41 11.69 -4.17
N GLU A 178 23.35 12.49 -4.13
CA GLU A 178 23.19 13.58 -3.15
C GLU A 178 23.05 13.11 -1.69
N ASN A 179 22.55 11.91 -1.46
CA ASN A 179 22.38 11.31 -0.13
C ASN A 179 23.50 10.32 0.23
N ARG A 180 24.65 10.36 -0.48
CA ARG A 180 25.79 9.47 -0.23
C ARG A 180 26.17 9.42 1.25
N GLY A 181 26.37 8.19 1.75
CA GLY A 181 26.79 7.91 3.13
C GLY A 181 25.64 7.92 4.15
N ARG A 182 24.41 8.18 3.73
CA ARG A 182 23.25 8.16 4.61
C ARG A 182 22.64 6.77 4.67
N MET A 183 22.16 6.40 5.86
CA MET A 183 21.25 5.29 6.05
C MET A 183 19.83 5.85 6.03
N LEU A 184 19.05 5.53 5.01
CA LEU A 184 17.67 5.99 4.86
C LEU A 184 16.71 4.90 5.33
N ARG A 185 15.67 5.31 6.04
CA ARG A 185 14.56 4.46 6.44
C ARG A 185 13.31 4.85 5.66
N HIS A 186 12.61 3.84 5.17
CA HIS A 186 11.41 4.02 4.37
C HIS A 186 10.27 3.18 4.91
N ASP A 187 9.08 3.76 4.91
CA ASP A 187 7.84 3.12 5.32
C ASP A 187 6.74 3.42 4.30
N PHE A 188 5.80 2.49 4.19
CA PHE A 188 4.68 2.57 3.23
C PHE A 188 5.13 2.68 1.76
N VAL A 189 6.31 2.13 1.45
CA VAL A 189 6.85 2.11 0.09
C VAL A 189 5.96 1.25 -0.79
N VAL A 190 5.46 1.81 -1.87
CA VAL A 190 4.71 1.05 -2.87
C VAL A 190 5.67 0.11 -3.58
N LEU A 191 5.48 -1.20 -3.37
CA LEU A 191 6.33 -2.26 -3.91
C LEU A 191 5.81 -2.78 -5.25
N ASP A 192 4.49 -2.79 -5.40
CA ASP A 192 3.80 -3.21 -6.62
C ASP A 192 2.39 -2.62 -6.63
N VAL A 193 1.86 -2.38 -7.83
CA VAL A 193 0.48 -1.89 -8.03
C VAL A 193 -0.18 -2.69 -9.15
N GLN A 194 -1.35 -3.25 -8.87
CA GLN A 194 -2.25 -3.79 -9.88
C GLN A 194 -3.42 -2.84 -10.11
N GLN A 195 -3.83 -2.70 -11.37
CA GLN A 195 -4.97 -1.90 -11.77
C GLN A 195 -5.94 -2.76 -12.57
N VAL A 196 -7.18 -2.87 -12.09
CA VAL A 196 -8.19 -3.74 -12.70
C VAL A 196 -9.46 -2.95 -12.99
N PRO A 197 -9.77 -2.70 -14.27
CA PRO A 197 -11.04 -2.10 -14.65
C PRO A 197 -12.24 -2.96 -14.19
N GLY A 198 -13.35 -2.32 -13.84
CA GLY A 198 -14.57 -3.01 -13.42
C GLY A 198 -15.75 -2.08 -13.25
N ALA A 199 -16.83 -2.63 -12.73
CA ALA A 199 -18.11 -1.94 -12.54
C ALA A 199 -18.62 -2.08 -11.09
N GLY A 200 -17.72 -1.90 -10.12
CA GLY A 200 -18.06 -1.95 -8.71
C GLY A 200 -17.88 -3.30 -8.03
N GLU A 201 -17.57 -4.36 -8.79
CA GLU A 201 -17.25 -5.68 -8.26
C GLU A 201 -15.99 -6.23 -8.92
N TRP A 202 -15.08 -6.78 -8.11
CA TRP A 202 -13.82 -7.37 -8.56
C TRP A 202 -13.56 -8.69 -7.83
N ASN A 203 -13.00 -9.63 -8.57
CA ASN A 203 -12.51 -10.91 -8.06
C ASN A 203 -11.21 -11.22 -8.78
N ILE A 204 -10.08 -10.95 -8.12
CA ILE A 204 -8.76 -10.99 -8.72
C ILE A 204 -7.83 -11.91 -7.92
N GLU A 205 -6.85 -12.46 -8.59
CA GLU A 205 -5.75 -13.16 -7.95
C GLU A 205 -4.59 -12.17 -7.73
N LEU A 206 -4.10 -12.09 -6.49
CA LEU A 206 -2.94 -11.28 -6.15
C LEU A 206 -1.71 -12.18 -6.15
N PRO A 207 -0.62 -11.78 -6.82
CA PRO A 207 0.66 -12.46 -6.65
C PRO A 207 1.15 -12.31 -5.21
N PRO A 208 2.04 -13.18 -4.74
CA PRO A 208 2.67 -12.98 -3.44
C PRO A 208 3.35 -11.60 -3.35
N PRO A 209 3.33 -10.94 -2.17
CA PRO A 209 3.96 -9.64 -2.03
C PRO A 209 5.46 -9.71 -2.31
N PRO A 210 6.03 -8.72 -3.03
CA PRO A 210 7.46 -8.63 -3.26
C PRO A 210 8.23 -8.64 -1.94
N GLN A 211 9.32 -9.44 -1.89
CA GLN A 211 10.19 -9.53 -0.71
C GLN A 211 11.46 -8.72 -0.97
N VAL A 212 11.53 -7.51 -0.42
CA VAL A 212 12.64 -6.56 -0.63
C VAL A 212 13.33 -6.16 0.69
N GLY A 213 13.05 -6.92 1.78
CA GLY A 213 13.63 -6.70 3.10
C GLY A 213 12.77 -5.86 4.04
N GLN A 214 11.49 -5.72 3.78
CA GLN A 214 10.53 -5.06 4.68
C GLN A 214 10.26 -5.87 5.94
N GLU A 215 10.08 -5.18 7.07
CA GLU A 215 9.69 -5.79 8.35
C GLU A 215 8.22 -6.24 8.33
N LYS A 216 7.36 -5.47 7.64
CA LYS A 216 5.93 -5.75 7.47
C LYS A 216 5.48 -5.38 6.07
N THR A 217 4.44 -6.06 5.62
CA THR A 217 3.71 -5.72 4.39
C THR A 217 2.30 -5.26 4.74
N ALA A 218 1.81 -4.23 4.06
CA ALA A 218 0.42 -3.82 4.11
C ALA A 218 -0.18 -3.83 2.71
N LEU A 219 -1.51 -3.81 2.63
CA LEU A 219 -2.26 -3.51 1.41
C LEU A 219 -2.86 -2.11 1.49
N ALA A 220 -2.80 -1.40 0.36
CA ALA A 220 -3.66 -0.28 0.06
C ALA A 220 -4.54 -0.65 -1.14
N ILE A 221 -5.84 -0.48 -1.01
CA ILE A 221 -6.83 -0.81 -2.03
C ILE A 221 -7.66 0.45 -2.24
N TRP A 222 -7.73 0.95 -3.47
CA TRP A 222 -8.53 2.14 -3.75
C TRP A 222 -9.24 2.06 -5.09
N VAL A 223 -10.28 2.86 -5.23
CA VAL A 223 -11.05 2.99 -6.46
C VAL A 223 -10.81 4.36 -7.08
N SER A 224 -10.59 4.38 -8.38
CA SER A 224 -10.43 5.59 -9.19
C SER A 224 -11.33 5.58 -10.42
N PRO A 225 -11.64 6.75 -11.04
CA PRO A 225 -12.24 6.76 -12.36
C PRO A 225 -11.29 6.15 -13.41
N PRO A 226 -11.78 5.63 -14.55
CA PRO A 226 -10.93 4.99 -15.56
C PRO A 226 -9.85 5.91 -16.14
N ASP A 227 -10.15 7.19 -16.32
CA ASP A 227 -9.29 8.15 -17.02
C ASP A 227 -8.66 9.19 -16.07
N SER A 228 -8.55 8.89 -14.77
CA SER A 228 -8.01 9.83 -13.80
C SER A 228 -7.30 9.12 -12.65
N PRO A 229 -6.15 9.62 -12.18
CA PRO A 229 -5.48 9.11 -11.00
C PRO A 229 -6.22 9.44 -9.69
N ARG A 230 -7.35 10.19 -9.78
CA ARG A 230 -8.11 10.64 -8.61
C ARG A 230 -8.66 9.46 -7.82
N ILE A 231 -8.47 9.49 -6.52
CA ILE A 231 -8.97 8.48 -5.59
C ILE A 231 -10.39 8.85 -5.15
N ILE A 232 -11.31 7.89 -5.23
CA ILE A 232 -12.71 8.03 -4.81
C ILE A 232 -12.88 7.54 -3.37
N GLN A 233 -12.42 6.31 -3.10
CA GLN A 233 -12.46 5.66 -1.79
C GLN A 233 -11.27 4.74 -1.65
N ALA A 234 -10.83 4.51 -0.40
CA ALA A 234 -9.72 3.62 -0.12
C ALA A 234 -9.93 2.82 1.17
N VAL A 235 -9.31 1.64 1.22
CA VAL A 235 -9.16 0.80 2.41
C VAL A 235 -7.75 0.22 2.45
N GLY A 236 -7.29 -0.18 3.61
CA GLY A 236 -5.99 -0.80 3.74
C GLY A 236 -5.75 -1.42 5.10
N GLY A 237 -4.60 -2.05 5.26
CA GLY A 237 -4.19 -2.64 6.54
C GLY A 237 -2.94 -3.48 6.39
N TYR A 238 -2.30 -3.79 7.51
CA TYR A 238 -1.20 -4.74 7.53
C TYR A 238 -1.70 -6.14 7.14
N LEU A 239 -0.95 -6.84 6.31
CA LEU A 239 -1.22 -8.25 6.04
C LEU A 239 -0.93 -9.07 7.30
N GLN A 240 -1.84 -9.99 7.59
CA GLN A 240 -1.63 -10.98 8.63
C GLN A 240 -0.65 -12.05 8.13
N PRO A 241 0.20 -12.60 9.03
CA PRO A 241 1.13 -13.68 8.68
C PRO A 241 0.44 -14.93 8.17
#